data_8619b58f6622910a802d8bbe1dd2d7bb
#
_entry.id   8619b58f6622910a802d8bbe1dd2d7bb
#
_cell.length_a   1.000
_cell.length_b   1.000
_cell.length_c   1.000
_cell.angle_alpha   90.00
_cell.angle_beta   90.00
_cell.angle_gamma   90.00
#
_symmetry.space_group_name_H-M   'P 1'
#
loop_
_entity.id
_entity.type
_entity.pdbx_description
1 polymer ?
#
loop_
_entity_poly.entity_id
_entity_poly.type
_entity_poly.pdbx_seq_one_letter_code
_entity_poly.pdbx_strand_id
1 'polypeptide(L)'
;MRTLNRNKQKMYYSLQDGTSPVYMTDDDGNVKYIEVDGEQIPVESGETEPHYTEPKLFRANINSTLTDTFIRAFGIDDSSDKATIVCAKGTLPLTKGARIWRNSAIKYKDPINMSNVDENSADYVVKDVNDEAMHEDTFLLQRLIKEG
;
A
#
# COMPACT_ATOMS: atom_id res chain seq x y z
N MET A 1 -0.13 -8.66 24.64
CA MET A 1 1.36 -8.62 24.66
C MET A 1 1.82 -7.20 24.38
N ARG A 2 2.76 -6.73 25.17
CA ARG A 2 3.31 -5.40 24.97
C ARG A 2 4.39 -5.42 23.89
N THR A 3 4.22 -4.64 22.83
CA THR A 3 5.20 -4.54 21.76
C THR A 3 6.20 -3.43 22.08
N LEU A 4 7.48 -3.76 22.05
CA LEU A 4 8.54 -2.79 22.27
C LEU A 4 8.74 -1.95 21.00
N ASN A 5 8.90 -0.63 21.16
CA ASN A 5 9.08 0.28 20.02
C ASN A 5 10.30 -0.09 19.17
N ARG A 6 11.37 -0.57 19.79
CA ARG A 6 12.58 -0.99 19.06
C ARG A 6 12.37 -2.17 18.12
N ASN A 7 11.29 -2.96 18.33
CA ASN A 7 10.97 -4.10 17.48
C ASN A 7 10.03 -3.74 16.35
N LYS A 8 9.48 -2.53 16.35
CA LYS A 8 8.60 -2.07 15.31
C LYS A 8 9.38 -1.63 14.08
N GLN A 9 8.94 -2.07 12.93
CA GLN A 9 9.55 -1.74 11.66
C GLN A 9 8.95 -0.46 11.10
N LYS A 10 9.77 0.34 10.45
CA LYS A 10 9.38 1.56 9.77
C LYS A 10 8.80 1.20 8.40
N MET A 11 7.58 1.64 8.14
CA MET A 11 6.87 1.37 6.89
C MET A 11 6.07 2.59 6.46
N TYR A 12 5.54 2.54 5.24
CA TYR A 12 4.65 3.57 4.72
C TYR A 12 3.36 2.92 4.26
N TYR A 13 2.25 3.63 4.40
CA TYR A 13 0.95 3.18 3.88
C TYR A 13 0.31 4.25 3.02
N SER A 14 -0.51 3.81 2.07
CA SER A 14 -1.35 4.68 1.25
C SER A 14 -2.73 4.06 1.14
N LEU A 15 -3.76 4.88 1.24
CA LEU A 15 -5.15 4.44 1.18
C LEU A 15 -5.70 4.65 -0.22
N GLN A 16 -6.54 3.72 -0.68
CA GLN A 16 -7.25 3.89 -1.93
C GLN A 16 -8.33 4.96 -1.75
N ASP A 17 -8.32 5.99 -2.60
CA ASP A 17 -9.19 7.14 -2.48
C ASP A 17 -9.55 7.70 -3.86
N GLY A 18 -10.73 7.33 -4.37
CA GLY A 18 -11.21 7.84 -5.64
C GLY A 18 -10.45 7.31 -6.85
N THR A 19 -10.40 8.12 -7.89
CA THR A 19 -9.74 7.79 -9.15
C THR A 19 -8.79 8.90 -9.58
N SER A 20 -7.82 8.53 -10.41
CA SER A 20 -6.89 9.46 -11.02
C SER A 20 -6.73 9.13 -12.51
N PRO A 21 -6.28 10.10 -13.32
CA PRO A 21 -6.06 9.82 -14.74
C PRO A 21 -4.88 8.86 -14.95
N VAL A 22 -5.01 8.03 -15.99
CA VAL A 22 -3.90 7.25 -16.51
C VAL A 22 -3.10 8.14 -17.46
N TYR A 23 -1.78 8.21 -17.28
CA TYR A 23 -0.93 9.04 -18.11
C TYR A 23 -0.48 8.30 -19.36
N MET A 24 -0.32 9.06 -20.46
CA MET A 24 0.24 8.51 -21.69
C MET A 24 1.75 8.24 -21.49
N THR A 25 2.22 7.17 -22.12
CA THR A 25 3.64 6.79 -22.09
C THR A 25 4.22 6.75 -23.48
N ASP A 26 5.53 6.95 -23.58
CA ASP A 26 6.27 6.79 -24.84
C ASP A 26 6.62 5.30 -25.07
N ASP A 27 7.37 5.02 -26.14
CA ASP A 27 7.72 3.65 -26.51
C ASP A 27 8.63 2.98 -25.47
N ASP A 28 9.31 3.75 -24.64
CA ASP A 28 10.17 3.24 -23.57
C ASP A 28 9.43 3.06 -22.24
N GLY A 29 8.13 3.38 -22.20
CA GLY A 29 7.33 3.28 -20.99
C GLY A 29 7.42 4.49 -20.07
N ASN A 30 8.05 5.56 -20.50
CA ASN A 30 8.15 6.80 -19.70
C ASN A 30 6.93 7.69 -19.92
N VAL A 31 6.47 8.34 -18.86
CA VAL A 31 5.34 9.27 -18.93
C VAL A 31 5.68 10.43 -19.85
N LYS A 32 4.74 10.79 -20.73
CA LYS A 32 4.87 11.94 -21.62
C LYS A 32 4.46 13.21 -20.87
N TYR A 33 5.22 14.29 -21.08
CA TYR A 33 4.95 15.59 -20.48
C TYR A 33 4.78 16.67 -21.53
N ILE A 34 3.98 17.68 -21.20
CA ILE A 34 3.93 18.94 -21.93
C ILE A 34 4.38 20.06 -20.99
N GLU A 35 4.98 21.09 -21.55
CA GLU A 35 5.38 22.25 -20.79
C GLU A 35 4.30 23.32 -20.87
N VAL A 36 3.81 23.77 -19.71
CA VAL A 36 2.83 24.86 -19.60
C VAL A 36 3.35 25.82 -18.54
N ASP A 37 3.61 27.05 -18.92
CA ASP A 37 4.10 28.12 -18.03
C ASP A 37 5.34 27.70 -17.23
N GLY A 38 6.24 26.93 -17.84
CA GLY A 38 7.47 26.46 -17.22
C GLY A 38 7.33 25.19 -16.39
N GLU A 39 6.13 24.64 -16.28
CA GLU A 39 5.89 23.41 -15.53
C GLU A 39 5.71 22.23 -16.49
N GLN A 40 6.25 21.06 -16.08
CA GLN A 40 6.06 19.82 -16.80
C GLN A 40 4.76 19.16 -16.33
N ILE A 41 3.79 19.03 -17.24
CA ILE A 41 2.49 18.46 -16.92
C ILE A 41 2.35 17.12 -17.66
N PRO A 42 2.06 16.01 -16.94
CA PRO A 42 1.89 14.72 -17.60
C PRO A 42 0.63 14.72 -18.47
N VAL A 43 0.74 14.07 -19.63
CA VAL A 43 -0.36 14.00 -20.59
C VAL A 43 -1.33 12.89 -20.18
N GLU A 44 -2.61 13.23 -20.02
CA GLU A 44 -3.66 12.28 -19.66
C GLU A 44 -4.13 11.50 -20.87
N SER A 45 -4.37 10.19 -20.69
CA SER A 45 -4.84 9.31 -21.78
C SER A 45 -6.34 9.32 -21.99
N GLY A 46 -7.10 9.88 -21.05
CA GLY A 46 -8.57 9.81 -21.05
C GLY A 46 -9.13 8.65 -20.25
N GLU A 47 -8.29 7.72 -19.82
CA GLU A 47 -8.68 6.62 -18.94
C GLU A 47 -8.43 7.00 -17.48
N THR A 48 -9.11 6.31 -16.57
CA THR A 48 -8.93 6.49 -15.13
C THR A 48 -8.53 5.19 -14.46
N GLU A 49 -7.88 5.32 -13.31
CA GLU A 49 -7.48 4.20 -12.48
C GLU A 49 -7.66 4.57 -11.01
N PRO A 50 -7.62 3.60 -10.07
CA PRO A 50 -7.73 3.93 -8.65
C PRO A 50 -6.63 4.89 -8.22
N HIS A 51 -7.01 5.89 -7.42
CA HIS A 51 -6.08 6.85 -6.82
C HIS A 51 -5.72 6.40 -5.41
N TYR A 52 -4.47 6.64 -5.02
CA TYR A 52 -3.98 6.35 -3.68
C TYR A 52 -3.47 7.62 -3.03
N THR A 53 -3.71 7.76 -1.73
CA THR A 53 -3.26 8.91 -0.96
C THR A 53 -1.73 8.97 -0.90
N GLU A 54 -1.20 10.12 -0.54
CA GLU A 54 0.24 10.25 -0.32
C GLU A 54 0.68 9.31 0.80
N PRO A 55 1.80 8.57 0.60
CA PRO A 55 2.27 7.62 1.60
C PRO A 55 2.60 8.30 2.93
N LYS A 56 2.17 7.67 4.02
CA LYS A 56 2.43 8.15 5.37
C LYS A 56 3.27 7.14 6.13
N LEU A 57 4.20 7.65 6.91
CA LEU A 57 5.07 6.84 7.75
C LEU A 57 4.27 6.24 8.92
N PHE A 58 4.51 4.97 9.19
CA PHE A 58 4.04 4.33 10.41
C PHE A 58 5.05 3.28 10.88
N ARG A 59 4.88 2.83 12.12
CA ARG A 59 5.71 1.80 12.70
C ARG A 59 4.82 0.71 13.25
N ALA A 60 5.12 -0.53 12.90
CA ALA A 60 4.37 -1.70 13.38
C ALA A 60 5.22 -2.95 13.22
N ASN A 61 4.80 -4.02 13.88
CA ASN A 61 5.36 -5.34 13.65
C ASN A 61 4.55 -6.03 12.58
N ILE A 62 5.24 -6.58 11.60
CA ILE A 62 4.64 -7.40 10.58
C ILE A 62 5.04 -8.86 10.83
N ASN A 63 4.07 -9.76 10.80
CA ASN A 63 4.30 -11.16 11.04
C ASN A 63 3.91 -11.95 9.79
N SER A 64 4.90 -12.62 9.18
CA SER A 64 4.68 -13.43 7.99
C SER A 64 4.24 -14.87 8.30
N THR A 65 4.26 -15.26 9.58
CA THR A 65 3.81 -16.59 10.01
C THR A 65 2.39 -16.46 10.54
N LEU A 66 1.42 -17.05 9.84
CA LEU A 66 0.03 -17.03 10.28
C LEU A 66 -0.24 -18.19 11.21
N THR A 67 -0.97 -17.90 12.30
CA THR A 67 -1.46 -18.94 13.21
C THR A 67 -2.77 -19.50 12.71
N ASP A 68 -3.17 -20.69 13.21
CA ASP A 68 -4.46 -21.28 12.90
C ASP A 68 -5.62 -20.35 13.24
N THR A 69 -5.48 -19.56 14.30
CA THR A 69 -6.48 -18.58 14.70
C THR A 69 -6.71 -17.53 13.62
N PHE A 70 -5.62 -17.00 13.03
CA PHE A 70 -5.74 -16.02 11.95
C PHE A 70 -6.28 -16.64 10.67
N ILE A 71 -5.85 -17.85 10.33
CA ILE A 71 -6.35 -18.56 9.16
C ILE A 71 -7.86 -18.71 9.26
N ARG A 72 -8.38 -19.09 10.42
CA ARG A 72 -9.83 -19.23 10.63
C ARG A 72 -10.54 -17.88 10.61
N ALA A 73 -9.95 -16.87 11.24
CA ALA A 73 -10.56 -15.54 11.32
C ALA A 73 -10.76 -14.90 9.95
N PHE A 74 -9.84 -15.12 9.04
CA PHE A 74 -9.90 -14.54 7.69
C PHE A 74 -10.43 -15.52 6.63
N GLY A 75 -10.65 -16.78 6.99
CA GLY A 75 -11.18 -17.78 6.06
C GLY A 75 -10.24 -18.09 4.90
N ILE A 76 -8.93 -18.03 5.12
CA ILE A 76 -7.94 -18.27 4.07
C ILE A 76 -7.52 -19.74 4.05
N ASP A 77 -7.29 -20.26 2.84
CA ASP A 77 -6.86 -21.64 2.63
C ASP A 77 -5.35 -21.77 2.52
N ASP A 78 -4.68 -20.70 2.08
CA ASP A 78 -3.24 -20.68 1.84
C ASP A 78 -2.63 -19.47 2.53
N SER A 79 -1.66 -19.72 3.42
CA SER A 79 -0.96 -18.68 4.16
C SER A 79 0.35 -18.24 3.50
N SER A 80 0.74 -18.87 2.38
CA SER A 80 1.91 -18.40 1.63
C SER A 80 1.64 -16.98 1.12
N ASP A 81 2.64 -16.14 1.03
CA ASP A 81 2.52 -14.75 0.59
C ASP A 81 1.59 -13.87 1.44
N LYS A 82 1.17 -14.34 2.60
CA LYS A 82 0.36 -13.57 3.54
C LYS A 82 1.19 -13.11 4.73
N ALA A 83 0.76 -12.01 5.31
CA ALA A 83 1.33 -11.48 6.55
C ALA A 83 0.24 -10.80 7.35
N THR A 84 0.51 -10.50 8.61
CA THR A 84 -0.43 -9.78 9.46
C THR A 84 0.24 -8.62 10.16
N ILE A 85 -0.53 -7.57 10.40
CA ILE A 85 -0.19 -6.50 11.33
C ILE A 85 -1.25 -6.50 12.41
N VAL A 86 -0.83 -6.51 13.67
CA VAL A 86 -1.71 -6.37 14.83
C VAL A 86 -1.31 -5.11 15.56
N CYS A 87 -2.26 -4.25 15.86
CA CYS A 87 -2.00 -3.00 16.58
C CYS A 87 -3.15 -2.69 17.54
N ALA A 88 -2.93 -1.75 18.43
CA ALA A 88 -4.00 -1.27 19.32
C ALA A 88 -5.12 -0.67 18.48
N LYS A 89 -6.36 -0.89 18.93
CA LYS A 89 -7.55 -0.47 18.20
C LYS A 89 -7.51 1.05 17.93
N GLY A 90 -7.80 1.41 16.67
CA GLY A 90 -7.84 2.80 16.25
C GLY A 90 -6.47 3.42 15.94
N THR A 91 -5.38 2.65 16.01
CA THR A 91 -4.02 3.17 15.79
C THR A 91 -3.73 3.41 14.32
N LEU A 92 -4.16 2.51 13.44
CA LEU A 92 -3.91 2.58 11.99
C LEU A 92 -5.23 2.65 11.23
N PRO A 93 -5.38 3.58 10.28
CA PRO A 93 -6.62 3.73 9.51
C PRO A 93 -6.65 2.84 8.25
N LEU A 94 -5.97 1.71 8.24
CA LEU A 94 -5.88 0.87 7.06
C LEU A 94 -7.23 0.29 6.66
N THR A 95 -7.53 0.32 5.36
CA THR A 95 -8.73 -0.22 4.78
C THR A 95 -8.37 -1.24 3.71
N LYS A 96 -9.35 -2.06 3.27
CA LYS A 96 -9.12 -3.00 2.17
C LYS A 96 -8.62 -2.25 0.94
N GLY A 97 -7.59 -2.79 0.30
CA GLY A 97 -6.98 -2.17 -0.86
C GLY A 97 -5.84 -1.23 -0.55
N ALA A 98 -5.63 -0.87 0.73
CA ALA A 98 -4.48 -0.04 1.12
C ALA A 98 -3.17 -0.72 0.73
N ARG A 99 -2.16 0.08 0.44
CA ARG A 99 -0.83 -0.40 0.02
C ARG A 99 0.19 -0.10 1.10
N ILE A 100 1.17 -0.99 1.26
CA ILE A 100 2.20 -0.86 2.29
C ILE A 100 3.57 -1.07 1.65
N TRP A 101 4.49 -0.14 1.93
CA TRP A 101 5.90 -0.20 1.54
C TRP A 101 6.73 -0.50 2.77
N ARG A 102 7.49 -1.58 2.72
CA ARG A 102 8.37 -2.01 3.82
C ARG A 102 9.83 -1.89 3.43
N ASN A 103 10.22 -2.49 2.31
CA ASN A 103 11.60 -2.52 1.83
C ASN A 103 11.77 -1.85 0.47
N SER A 104 10.71 -1.72 -0.29
CA SER A 104 10.77 -1.14 -1.62
C SER A 104 10.69 0.37 -1.58
N ALA A 105 11.32 1.03 -2.55
CA ALA A 105 11.19 2.47 -2.72
C ALA A 105 9.80 2.83 -3.21
N ILE A 106 9.27 3.93 -2.71
CA ILE A 106 8.00 4.48 -3.19
C ILE A 106 8.23 5.11 -4.55
N LYS A 107 7.46 4.66 -5.54
CA LYS A 107 7.51 5.22 -6.90
C LYS A 107 6.22 5.97 -7.20
N TYR A 108 6.30 6.91 -8.11
CA TYR A 108 5.17 7.76 -8.49
C TYR A 108 4.87 7.59 -9.97
N LYS A 109 3.58 7.67 -10.32
CA LYS A 109 3.14 7.67 -11.73
C LYS A 109 3.62 8.90 -12.46
N ASP A 110 3.75 10.02 -11.74
CA ASP A 110 4.37 11.25 -12.22
C ASP A 110 5.69 11.46 -11.45
N PRO A 111 6.80 10.90 -11.94
CA PRO A 111 8.07 10.99 -11.21
C PRO A 111 8.70 12.39 -11.20
N ILE A 112 8.33 13.27 -12.13
CA ILE A 112 8.87 14.61 -12.17
C ILE A 112 8.30 15.45 -11.02
N ASN A 113 6.98 15.43 -10.85
CA ASN A 113 6.31 16.19 -9.80
C ASN A 113 6.13 15.42 -8.49
N MET A 114 6.52 14.15 -8.45
CA MET A 114 6.37 13.25 -7.30
C MET A 114 4.90 13.19 -6.85
N SER A 115 4.00 12.98 -7.80
CA SER A 115 2.57 12.89 -7.54
C SER A 115 1.99 11.57 -8.05
N ASN A 116 0.82 11.20 -7.50
CA ASN A 116 0.10 9.98 -7.87
C ASN A 116 0.96 8.73 -7.65
N VAL A 117 1.05 8.29 -6.40
CA VAL A 117 1.87 7.14 -6.04
C VAL A 117 1.52 5.91 -6.89
N ASP A 118 2.55 5.18 -7.31
CA ASP A 118 2.39 3.93 -8.03
C ASP A 118 2.17 2.80 -7.01
N GLU A 119 0.95 2.32 -6.92
CA GLU A 119 0.57 1.25 -5.99
C GLU A 119 1.31 -0.06 -6.26
N ASN A 120 1.76 -0.28 -7.48
CA ASN A 120 2.50 -1.49 -7.84
C ASN A 120 3.93 -1.47 -7.31
N SER A 121 4.43 -0.34 -6.84
CA SER A 121 5.73 -0.28 -6.16
C SER A 121 5.67 -0.76 -4.72
N ALA A 122 4.48 -0.94 -4.15
CA ALA A 122 4.31 -1.40 -2.78
C ALA A 122 4.72 -2.87 -2.59
N ASP A 123 4.97 -3.24 -1.35
CA ASP A 123 5.33 -4.62 -0.99
C ASP A 123 4.10 -5.45 -0.63
N TYR A 124 3.06 -4.82 -0.08
CA TYR A 124 1.85 -5.50 0.38
C TYR A 124 0.61 -4.72 0.01
N VAL A 125 -0.50 -5.46 -0.14
CA VAL A 125 -1.85 -4.89 -0.20
C VAL A 125 -2.67 -5.44 0.97
N VAL A 126 -3.48 -4.59 1.58
CA VAL A 126 -4.38 -5.02 2.66
C VAL A 126 -5.55 -5.78 2.05
N LYS A 127 -5.67 -7.05 2.38
CA LYS A 127 -6.72 -7.92 1.86
C LYS A 127 -7.95 -7.95 2.73
N ASP A 128 -7.78 -7.83 4.03
CA ASP A 128 -8.89 -7.87 4.97
C ASP A 128 -8.52 -7.14 6.25
N VAL A 129 -9.56 -6.68 6.95
CA VAL A 129 -9.41 -5.97 8.22
C VAL A 129 -10.34 -6.64 9.22
N ASN A 130 -9.79 -7.04 10.37
CA ASN A 130 -10.59 -7.52 11.50
C ASN A 130 -10.50 -6.49 12.62
N ASP A 131 -11.55 -5.70 12.79
CA ASP A 131 -11.67 -4.66 13.80
C ASP A 131 -12.75 -4.97 14.84
N GLU A 132 -13.20 -6.22 14.90
CA GLU A 132 -14.25 -6.64 15.84
C GLU A 132 -13.74 -6.90 17.25
N ALA A 133 -12.43 -7.13 17.42
CA ALA A 133 -11.85 -7.33 18.74
C ALA A 133 -11.91 -6.05 19.57
N MET A 134 -12.00 -6.18 20.90
CA MET A 134 -12.18 -5.03 21.79
C MET A 134 -10.96 -4.11 21.84
N HIS A 135 -9.76 -4.65 21.75
CA HIS A 135 -8.53 -3.90 22.03
C HIS A 135 -7.54 -3.88 20.87
N GLU A 136 -7.79 -4.64 19.83
CA GLU A 136 -6.84 -4.77 18.73
C GLU A 136 -7.54 -4.72 17.39
N ASP A 137 -6.82 -4.17 16.41
CA ASP A 137 -7.14 -4.31 14.99
C ASP A 137 -6.10 -5.23 14.36
N THR A 138 -6.57 -6.14 13.51
CA THR A 138 -5.70 -7.05 12.77
C THR A 138 -5.91 -6.86 11.28
N PHE A 139 -4.81 -6.69 10.57
CA PHE A 139 -4.84 -6.49 9.12
C PHE A 139 -4.19 -7.68 8.43
N LEU A 140 -4.91 -8.29 7.48
CA LEU A 140 -4.36 -9.35 6.64
C LEU A 140 -3.75 -8.72 5.39
N LEU A 141 -2.48 -9.00 5.17
CA LEU A 141 -1.72 -8.46 4.05
C LEU A 141 -1.43 -9.56 3.04
N GLN A 142 -1.45 -9.19 1.76
CA GLN A 142 -0.99 -10.02 0.67
C GLN A 142 0.30 -9.43 0.12
N ARG A 143 1.35 -10.25 0.04
CA ARG A 143 2.60 -9.85 -0.58
C ARG A 143 2.40 -9.66 -2.08
N LEU A 144 2.89 -8.55 -2.60
CA LEU A 144 2.86 -8.28 -4.04
C LEU A 144 4.09 -8.88 -4.70
N ILE A 145 3.85 -9.67 -5.74
CA ILE A 145 4.92 -10.25 -6.53
C ILE A 145 5.35 -9.21 -7.55
N LYS A 146 6.64 -8.87 -7.55
CA LYS A 146 7.20 -7.91 -8.49
C LYS A 146 8.03 -8.63 -9.52
N GLU A 147 7.81 -8.33 -10.78
CA GLU A 147 8.67 -8.77 -11.87
C GLU A 147 9.92 -7.90 -11.80
N GLY A 148 11.03 -8.55 -11.55
CA GLY A 148 12.27 -7.87 -11.29
C GLY A 148 13.15 -7.64 -12.46
#